data_aac7c08d3a7ee65964a55ce8cece2387
#
_entry.id   aac7c08d3a7ee65964a55ce8cece2387
#
_cell.length_a   1.000
_cell.length_b   1.000
_cell.length_c   1.000
_cell.angle_alpha   90.00
_cell.angle_beta   90.00
_cell.angle_gamma   90.00
#
_symmetry.space_group_name_H-M   'P 1'
#
loop_
_entity.id
_entity.type
_entity.pdbx_description
1 polymer ?
#
loop_
_entity_poly.entity_id
_entity_poly.type
_entity_poly.pdbx_seq_one_letter_code
_entity_poly.pdbx_strand_id
1 'polypeptide(L)'
;MKKLILSLFFLSAFTLRGSAQLQGLEVVKVPEAQQPYSGEYIYIPDVEGYKTLKCDFHTHTIFSDGDIKPENRVWEAAIRGLDVIAITDHIEYRPNKDYIKADHNESYKRAKTVEKASNLIVIQGAEITRSKPIGHINALFLTDANALDVEDPLRAVDNALEQGAFIMWNHPGWPNDTSTLYNVHKDLIKQKKIHGIEVVNGFEYYPKAFNYCKEYGLTYMGNTDIHGVYKQTYRTDKQSGSMTIVFAKERSQEGVKEALLAGRSVVKFGDILIGSEKNLLSLVKACLSYEVKEVKGNQALVKVTNKSTLNFEILLDNKAGTILGNATVEIKVRLDDKVKFTTTHITDDSRLVIDIASLR
;
A
#
# COMPACT_ATOMS: atom_id res chain seq x y z
N MET A 1 -62.32 -24.09 -19.40
CA MET A 1 -61.84 -23.38 -20.60
C MET A 1 -61.76 -21.90 -20.29
N LYS A 2 -60.71 -21.21 -20.70
CA LYS A 2 -60.41 -19.75 -20.51
C LYS A 2 -59.85 -19.34 -19.15
N LYS A 3 -58.59 -19.62 -18.97
CA LYS A 3 -57.64 -18.81 -18.18
C LYS A 3 -56.35 -18.84 -18.97
N LEU A 4 -56.07 -17.81 -19.69
CA LEU A 4 -54.75 -17.38 -20.16
C LEU A 4 -54.87 -15.96 -20.73
N ILE A 5 -53.81 -15.16 -20.53
CA ILE A 5 -53.62 -13.81 -21.06
C ILE A 5 -53.98 -12.71 -20.04
N LEU A 6 -53.06 -12.51 -19.09
CA LEU A 6 -52.79 -11.21 -18.54
C LEU A 6 -51.40 -11.22 -17.87
N SER A 7 -50.37 -11.19 -18.66
CA SER A 7 -48.99 -11.04 -18.20
C SER A 7 -48.06 -10.67 -19.34
N LEU A 8 -48.31 -9.54 -20.02
CA LEU A 8 -47.38 -9.03 -21.04
C LEU A 8 -47.70 -7.55 -21.38
N PHE A 9 -47.77 -6.69 -20.39
CA PHE A 9 -47.90 -5.25 -20.68
C PHE A 9 -47.31 -4.39 -19.54
N PHE A 10 -46.10 -4.70 -19.08
CA PHE A 10 -45.42 -3.81 -18.14
C PHE A 10 -43.92 -3.65 -18.43
N LEU A 11 -43.47 -3.79 -19.66
CA LEU A 11 -42.06 -3.63 -20.02
C LEU A 11 -41.81 -2.64 -21.17
N SER A 12 -42.73 -1.79 -21.51
CA SER A 12 -42.52 -0.81 -22.61
C SER A 12 -42.73 0.65 -22.25
N ALA A 13 -42.88 1.00 -20.97
CA ALA A 13 -43.12 2.39 -20.57
C ALA A 13 -41.91 3.14 -20.01
N PHE A 14 -40.74 2.49 -19.89
CA PHE A 14 -39.56 3.15 -19.27
C PHE A 14 -38.45 3.59 -20.25
N THR A 15 -38.57 3.29 -21.55
CA THR A 15 -37.51 3.65 -22.52
C THR A 15 -37.83 4.86 -23.40
N LEU A 16 -38.97 5.50 -23.24
CA LEU A 16 -39.36 6.61 -24.10
C LEU A 16 -39.33 8.00 -23.42
N ARG A 17 -38.95 8.11 -22.14
CA ARG A 17 -38.83 9.43 -21.48
C ARG A 17 -37.45 10.08 -21.54
N GLY A 18 -36.43 9.33 -21.96
CA GLY A 18 -35.04 9.85 -22.01
C GLY A 18 -34.68 10.60 -23.30
N SER A 19 -35.34 10.28 -24.42
CA SER A 19 -34.99 10.86 -25.72
C SER A 19 -35.76 12.14 -26.09
N ALA A 20 -36.88 12.43 -25.46
CA ALA A 20 -37.69 13.62 -25.78
C ALA A 20 -37.17 14.90 -25.10
N GLN A 21 -36.34 14.81 -24.07
CA GLN A 21 -35.81 15.99 -23.35
C GLN A 21 -34.51 16.56 -23.95
N LEU A 22 -33.90 15.89 -24.92
CA LEU A 22 -32.64 16.34 -25.54
C LEU A 22 -32.84 17.09 -26.86
N GLN A 23 -34.06 17.09 -27.43
CA GLN A 23 -34.35 17.86 -28.65
C GLN A 23 -34.49 19.35 -28.33
N GLY A 24 -33.64 20.17 -28.97
CA GLY A 24 -33.68 21.63 -28.85
C GLY A 24 -32.72 22.21 -27.80
N LEU A 25 -31.87 21.41 -27.14
CA LEU A 25 -30.84 21.93 -26.25
C LEU A 25 -29.54 22.15 -27.03
N GLU A 26 -29.04 23.37 -27.04
CA GLU A 26 -27.71 23.69 -27.61
C GLU A 26 -26.58 23.13 -26.76
N VAL A 27 -26.80 22.94 -25.45
CA VAL A 27 -25.84 22.39 -24.51
C VAL A 27 -26.55 21.46 -23.52
N VAL A 28 -26.15 20.19 -23.47
CA VAL A 28 -26.56 19.27 -22.42
C VAL A 28 -25.50 19.31 -21.32
N LYS A 29 -25.83 19.91 -20.20
CA LYS A 29 -25.03 19.78 -18.99
C LYS A 29 -25.39 18.44 -18.34
N VAL A 30 -24.55 17.45 -18.52
CA VAL A 30 -24.64 16.23 -17.71
C VAL A 30 -24.33 16.65 -16.28
N PRO A 31 -25.20 16.42 -15.27
CA PRO A 31 -24.83 16.65 -13.89
C PRO A 31 -23.50 15.90 -13.64
N GLU A 32 -22.53 16.60 -13.03
CA GLU A 32 -21.35 15.91 -12.52
C GLU A 32 -21.87 14.70 -11.75
N ALA A 33 -21.55 13.52 -12.28
CA ALA A 33 -22.00 12.31 -11.64
C ALA A 33 -21.42 12.33 -10.23
N GLN A 34 -22.27 12.49 -9.23
CA GLN A 34 -21.94 12.21 -7.82
C GLN A 34 -21.75 10.70 -7.66
N GLN A 35 -21.06 10.07 -8.59
CA GLN A 35 -20.61 8.72 -8.40
C GLN A 35 -19.39 8.84 -7.49
N PRO A 36 -19.40 8.13 -6.34
CA PRO A 36 -18.16 7.94 -5.61
C PRO A 36 -17.15 7.41 -6.64
N TYR A 37 -15.98 8.01 -6.64
CA TYR A 37 -14.86 7.58 -7.46
C TYR A 37 -14.84 6.05 -7.50
N SER A 38 -14.99 5.47 -8.69
CA SER A 38 -14.87 4.01 -8.89
C SER A 38 -13.38 3.63 -8.93
N GLY A 39 -12.65 4.05 -7.88
CA GLY A 39 -11.29 3.62 -7.63
C GLY A 39 -11.27 2.14 -7.22
N GLU A 40 -10.10 1.57 -7.13
CA GLU A 40 -9.92 0.25 -6.53
C GLU A 40 -10.45 0.32 -5.09
N TYR A 41 -11.54 -0.38 -4.83
CA TYR A 41 -12.09 -0.41 -3.48
C TYR A 41 -11.27 -1.38 -2.62
N ILE A 42 -10.31 -0.82 -1.90
CA ILE A 42 -9.49 -1.56 -0.93
C ILE A 42 -9.96 -1.17 0.46
N TYR A 43 -10.70 -2.08 1.09
CA TYR A 43 -11.15 -1.93 2.46
C TYR A 43 -10.38 -2.86 3.40
N ILE A 44 -9.73 -2.26 4.40
CA ILE A 44 -9.02 -2.96 5.47
C ILE A 44 -9.53 -2.34 6.78
N PRO A 45 -10.11 -3.12 7.71
CA PRO A 45 -10.56 -2.60 8.98
C PRO A 45 -9.42 -1.97 9.80
N ASP A 46 -9.77 -1.04 10.66
CA ASP A 46 -8.85 -0.50 11.66
C ASP A 46 -8.34 -1.62 12.57
N VAL A 47 -7.03 -1.66 12.79
CA VAL A 47 -6.40 -2.53 13.79
C VAL A 47 -6.66 -1.94 15.17
N GLU A 48 -6.88 -2.78 16.17
CA GLU A 48 -7.20 -2.34 17.53
C GLU A 48 -6.21 -1.27 18.03
N GLY A 49 -6.75 -0.11 18.40
CA GLY A 49 -5.99 1.05 18.86
C GLY A 49 -5.35 1.89 17.77
N TYR A 50 -5.53 1.57 16.46
CA TYR A 50 -4.90 2.27 15.36
C TYR A 50 -5.82 2.43 14.15
N LYS A 51 -5.62 3.51 13.39
CA LYS A 51 -6.15 3.70 12.04
C LYS A 51 -5.31 2.94 11.04
N THR A 52 -5.94 2.17 10.18
CA THR A 52 -5.27 1.44 9.10
C THR A 52 -5.23 2.30 7.85
N LEU A 53 -4.03 2.76 7.46
CA LEU A 53 -3.82 3.65 6.34
C LEU A 53 -3.08 2.93 5.21
N LYS A 54 -3.53 3.11 3.98
CA LYS A 54 -2.93 2.57 2.76
C LYS A 54 -2.04 3.64 2.13
N CYS A 55 -0.75 3.33 1.97
CA CYS A 55 0.27 4.31 1.68
C CYS A 55 1.16 3.88 0.52
N ASP A 56 1.65 4.88 -0.24
CA ASP A 56 2.73 4.71 -1.21
C ASP A 56 3.79 5.79 -0.93
N PHE A 57 4.99 5.37 -0.54
CA PHE A 57 6.05 6.27 -0.08
C PHE A 57 7.20 6.42 -1.08
N HIS A 58 6.99 5.94 -2.35
CA HIS A 58 7.99 6.04 -3.38
C HIS A 58 7.30 6.27 -4.74
N THR A 59 7.29 7.52 -5.18
CA THR A 59 6.65 7.93 -6.45
C THR A 59 7.40 9.08 -7.10
N HIS A 60 7.41 9.08 -8.43
CA HIS A 60 8.11 10.06 -9.26
C HIS A 60 7.16 10.90 -10.09
N THR A 61 7.60 12.10 -10.45
CA THR A 61 6.88 13.07 -11.25
C THR A 61 7.76 13.63 -12.36
N ILE A 62 7.19 14.52 -13.19
CA ILE A 62 7.97 15.23 -14.23
C ILE A 62 9.12 16.08 -13.66
N PHE A 63 9.21 16.29 -12.34
CA PHE A 63 10.29 17.03 -11.70
C PHE A 63 11.59 16.22 -11.57
N SER A 64 11.50 14.89 -11.71
CA SER A 64 12.63 14.00 -11.99
C SER A 64 12.43 13.32 -13.33
N ASP A 65 12.22 12.04 -13.38
CA ASP A 65 12.08 11.20 -14.57
C ASP A 65 10.72 10.54 -14.72
N GLY A 66 9.75 10.97 -13.91
CA GLY A 66 8.36 10.54 -14.08
C GLY A 66 7.65 11.27 -15.23
N ASP A 67 6.56 10.67 -15.72
CA ASP A 67 5.83 11.12 -16.90
C ASP A 67 4.66 12.08 -16.60
N ILE A 68 4.28 12.24 -15.32
CA ILE A 68 3.07 12.99 -14.95
C ILE A 68 3.34 14.09 -13.93
N LYS A 69 2.41 15.08 -13.91
CA LYS A 69 2.47 16.19 -12.96
C LYS A 69 2.22 15.72 -11.52
N PRO A 70 2.80 16.40 -10.52
CA PRO A 70 2.61 16.05 -9.10
C PRO A 70 1.14 15.99 -8.68
N GLU A 71 0.32 16.94 -9.14
CA GLU A 71 -1.11 16.97 -8.83
C GLU A 71 -1.83 15.70 -9.38
N ASN A 72 -1.47 15.26 -10.58
CA ASN A 72 -2.03 14.06 -11.19
C ASN A 72 -1.58 12.79 -10.44
N ARG A 73 -0.32 12.75 -9.95
CA ARG A 73 0.17 11.64 -9.13
C ARG A 73 -0.66 11.48 -7.87
N VAL A 74 -1.03 12.59 -7.22
CA VAL A 74 -1.93 12.57 -6.05
C VAL A 74 -3.32 12.04 -6.43
N TRP A 75 -3.90 12.49 -7.57
CA TRP A 75 -5.19 11.98 -8.01
C TRP A 75 -5.15 10.48 -8.38
N GLU A 76 -4.08 9.99 -8.98
CA GLU A 76 -3.90 8.56 -9.22
C GLU A 76 -3.87 7.75 -7.93
N ALA A 77 -3.20 8.25 -6.89
CA ALA A 77 -3.18 7.63 -5.58
C ALA A 77 -4.58 7.58 -4.94
N ALA A 78 -5.38 8.66 -5.09
CA ALA A 78 -6.76 8.69 -4.65
C ALA A 78 -7.63 7.66 -5.37
N ILE A 79 -7.47 7.53 -6.70
CA ILE A 79 -8.17 6.53 -7.52
C ILE A 79 -7.79 5.10 -7.10
N ARG A 80 -6.55 4.87 -6.69
CA ARG A 80 -6.09 3.59 -6.12
C ARG A 80 -6.67 3.29 -4.73
N GLY A 81 -7.42 4.22 -4.13
CA GLY A 81 -7.96 4.08 -2.78
C GLY A 81 -6.91 4.19 -1.67
N LEU A 82 -5.79 4.88 -1.92
CA LEU A 82 -4.79 5.18 -0.91
C LEU A 82 -5.26 6.27 0.05
N ASP A 83 -4.61 6.35 1.21
CA ASP A 83 -4.82 7.37 2.25
C ASP A 83 -3.64 8.35 2.32
N VAL A 84 -2.45 7.90 1.89
CA VAL A 84 -1.18 8.63 2.00
C VAL A 84 -0.35 8.42 0.75
N ILE A 85 0.27 9.49 0.25
CA ILE A 85 1.29 9.45 -0.80
C ILE A 85 2.48 10.31 -0.41
N ALA A 86 3.70 9.85 -0.72
CA ALA A 86 4.89 10.69 -0.70
C ALA A 86 5.32 11.04 -2.13
N ILE A 87 5.75 12.27 -2.33
CA ILE A 87 6.42 12.72 -3.56
C ILE A 87 7.93 12.62 -3.29
N THR A 88 8.61 11.77 -4.04
CA THR A 88 10.02 11.40 -3.81
C THR A 88 10.86 11.49 -5.06
N ASP A 89 10.68 12.58 -5.81
CA ASP A 89 11.50 12.85 -6.99
C ASP A 89 13.00 12.77 -6.67
N HIS A 90 13.78 12.29 -7.63
CA HIS A 90 15.25 12.19 -7.51
C HIS A 90 15.90 13.55 -7.23
N ILE A 91 16.89 13.56 -6.35
CA ILE A 91 17.74 14.74 -6.13
C ILE A 91 18.70 14.92 -7.32
N GLU A 92 19.44 13.88 -7.68
CA GLU A 92 20.54 13.98 -8.63
C GLU A 92 20.12 13.70 -10.07
N TYR A 93 19.07 12.88 -10.30
CA TYR A 93 18.63 12.48 -11.63
C TYR A 93 17.37 13.24 -12.06
N ARG A 94 17.58 14.33 -12.80
CA ARG A 94 16.52 15.23 -13.26
C ARG A 94 16.62 15.46 -14.78
N PRO A 95 16.26 14.47 -15.62
CA PRO A 95 16.40 14.59 -17.08
C PRO A 95 15.57 15.73 -17.67
N ASN A 96 14.48 16.13 -17.01
CA ASN A 96 13.58 17.19 -17.46
C ASN A 96 14.00 18.61 -16.98
N LYS A 97 15.12 18.78 -16.28
CA LYS A 97 15.54 20.07 -15.67
C LYS A 97 15.69 21.23 -16.66
N ASP A 98 15.96 20.94 -17.93
CA ASP A 98 16.08 21.99 -18.94
C ASP A 98 14.73 22.60 -19.31
N TYR A 99 13.65 21.86 -19.15
CA TYR A 99 12.27 22.27 -19.42
C TYR A 99 11.54 22.68 -18.13
N ILE A 100 11.85 22.02 -17.02
CA ILE A 100 11.22 22.24 -15.71
C ILE A 100 12.26 22.85 -14.77
N LYS A 101 12.36 24.17 -14.82
CA LYS A 101 13.28 24.95 -13.95
C LYS A 101 12.61 25.22 -12.61
N ALA A 102 12.93 24.38 -11.64
CA ALA A 102 12.37 24.48 -10.28
C ALA A 102 13.34 23.91 -9.24
N ASP A 103 13.18 24.27 -7.99
CA ASP A 103 13.90 23.67 -6.87
C ASP A 103 13.33 22.28 -6.51
N HIS A 104 13.98 21.53 -5.61
CA HIS A 104 13.55 20.19 -5.21
C HIS A 104 12.28 20.17 -4.34
N ASN A 105 11.82 21.32 -3.87
CA ASN A 105 10.58 21.43 -3.09
C ASN A 105 9.34 21.63 -3.96
N GLU A 106 9.51 22.03 -5.23
CA GLU A 106 8.39 22.49 -6.05
C GLU A 106 7.41 21.35 -6.38
N SER A 107 7.89 20.14 -6.61
CA SER A 107 7.01 18.99 -6.88
C SER A 107 6.06 18.71 -5.71
N TYR A 108 6.58 18.71 -4.48
CA TYR A 108 5.75 18.58 -3.29
C TYR A 108 4.78 19.76 -3.13
N LYS A 109 5.24 21.02 -3.31
CA LYS A 109 4.38 22.20 -3.20
C LYS A 109 3.17 22.09 -4.13
N ARG A 110 3.38 21.62 -5.37
CA ARG A 110 2.31 21.38 -6.35
C ARG A 110 1.40 20.24 -5.93
N ALA A 111 1.93 19.10 -5.56
CA ALA A 111 1.16 17.95 -5.07
C ALA A 111 0.27 18.36 -3.87
N LYS A 112 0.79 19.17 -2.96
CA LYS A 112 0.10 19.65 -1.75
C LYS A 112 -1.14 20.49 -2.06
N THR A 113 -1.19 21.16 -3.22
CA THR A 113 -2.34 22.00 -3.60
C THR A 113 -3.65 21.22 -3.73
N VAL A 114 -3.57 19.93 -4.05
CA VAL A 114 -4.75 19.05 -4.24
C VAL A 114 -5.00 18.11 -3.06
N GLU A 115 -4.20 18.16 -2.00
CA GLU A 115 -4.31 17.29 -0.83
C GLU A 115 -5.73 17.28 -0.24
N LYS A 116 -6.29 18.46 0.02
CA LYS A 116 -7.63 18.58 0.61
C LYS A 116 -8.73 18.04 -0.31
N ALA A 117 -8.62 18.32 -1.61
CA ALA A 117 -9.62 17.89 -2.59
C ALA A 117 -9.58 16.38 -2.85
N SER A 118 -8.39 15.78 -2.82
CA SER A 118 -8.18 14.34 -2.97
C SER A 118 -8.45 13.54 -1.70
N ASN A 119 -8.57 14.21 -0.55
CA ASN A 119 -8.66 13.59 0.77
C ASN A 119 -7.46 12.68 1.10
N LEU A 120 -6.30 12.96 0.55
CA LEU A 120 -5.05 12.26 0.86
C LEU A 120 -4.20 13.04 1.84
N ILE A 121 -3.28 12.37 2.51
CA ILE A 121 -2.14 12.98 3.18
C ILE A 121 -0.98 12.97 2.18
N VAL A 122 -0.47 14.15 1.82
CA VAL A 122 0.66 14.30 0.90
C VAL A 122 1.93 14.60 1.69
N ILE A 123 2.91 13.72 1.61
CA ILE A 123 4.18 13.79 2.35
C ILE A 123 5.28 14.32 1.44
N GLN A 124 6.09 15.25 1.96
CA GLN A 124 7.31 15.68 1.31
C GLN A 124 8.40 14.63 1.53
N GLY A 125 8.96 14.15 0.43
CA GLY A 125 10.14 13.30 0.41
C GLY A 125 11.07 13.67 -0.72
N ALA A 126 12.15 12.93 -0.83
CA ALA A 126 13.07 12.97 -1.96
C ALA A 126 13.87 11.67 -2.01
N GLU A 127 14.30 11.28 -3.18
CA GLU A 127 15.19 10.15 -3.37
C GLU A 127 16.62 10.61 -3.61
N ILE A 128 17.51 10.28 -2.68
CA ILE A 128 18.96 10.39 -2.81
C ILE A 128 19.41 9.24 -3.72
N THR A 129 19.84 9.57 -4.93
CA THR A 129 20.08 8.62 -6.03
C THR A 129 21.56 8.45 -6.26
N ARG A 130 22.13 7.33 -5.83
CA ARG A 130 23.56 7.04 -5.94
C ARG A 130 23.79 5.62 -6.46
N SER A 131 24.93 5.41 -7.06
CA SER A 131 25.39 4.07 -7.41
C SER A 131 25.68 3.24 -6.15
N LYS A 132 25.64 1.89 -6.30
CA LYS A 132 26.15 1.01 -5.23
C LYS A 132 27.61 1.36 -4.88
N PRO A 133 28.03 1.25 -3.62
CA PRO A 133 27.40 0.42 -2.58
C PRO A 133 26.24 1.05 -1.82
N ILE A 134 26.07 2.37 -1.75
CA ILE A 134 24.99 2.97 -0.98
C ILE A 134 23.63 2.78 -1.64
N GLY A 135 23.55 2.90 -2.97
CA GLY A 135 22.31 2.78 -3.73
C GLY A 135 21.36 3.95 -3.50
N HIS A 136 20.08 3.72 -3.71
CA HIS A 136 19.03 4.72 -3.58
C HIS A 136 18.42 4.72 -2.17
N ILE A 137 18.14 5.90 -1.66
CA ILE A 137 17.61 6.11 -0.31
C ILE A 137 16.51 7.18 -0.37
N ASN A 138 15.31 6.85 0.08
CA ASN A 138 14.26 7.84 0.31
C ASN A 138 14.40 8.48 1.70
N ALA A 139 14.28 9.80 1.73
CA ALA A 139 14.06 10.59 2.92
C ALA A 139 12.62 11.12 2.90
N LEU A 140 11.83 10.77 3.93
CA LEU A 140 10.41 11.13 4.04
C LEU A 140 10.21 12.14 5.18
N PHE A 141 9.16 12.96 5.08
CA PHE A 141 8.81 14.00 6.05
C PHE A 141 9.83 15.14 6.12
N LEU A 142 10.37 15.50 4.95
CA LEU A 142 11.27 16.64 4.81
C LEU A 142 10.53 17.97 4.99
N THR A 143 11.28 18.99 5.37
CA THR A 143 10.85 20.40 5.33
C THR A 143 11.52 21.18 4.20
N ASP A 144 12.71 20.71 3.79
CA ASP A 144 13.48 21.27 2.67
C ASP A 144 14.28 20.17 1.96
N ALA A 145 13.83 19.76 0.78
CA ALA A 145 14.51 18.78 -0.05
C ALA A 145 15.78 19.33 -0.71
N ASN A 146 15.91 20.67 -0.87
CA ASN A 146 17.13 21.27 -1.41
C ASN A 146 18.35 21.01 -0.53
N ALA A 147 18.16 20.84 0.77
CA ALA A 147 19.26 20.52 1.70
C ALA A 147 19.94 19.18 1.40
N LEU A 148 19.31 18.32 0.57
CA LEU A 148 19.85 17.02 0.20
C LEU A 148 20.71 17.07 -1.08
N ASP A 149 20.68 18.18 -1.82
CA ASP A 149 21.48 18.39 -3.04
C ASP A 149 22.93 18.73 -2.67
N VAL A 150 23.65 17.72 -2.23
CA VAL A 150 25.06 17.79 -1.81
C VAL A 150 25.84 16.62 -2.43
N GLU A 151 27.16 16.80 -2.61
CA GLU A 151 28.01 15.80 -3.28
C GLU A 151 28.12 14.49 -2.48
N ASP A 152 28.32 14.58 -1.16
CA ASP A 152 28.46 13.42 -0.27
C ASP A 152 27.07 12.83 0.09
N PRO A 153 26.75 11.58 -0.33
CA PRO A 153 25.48 10.95 0.01
C PRO A 153 25.26 10.74 1.51
N LEU A 154 26.31 10.54 2.28
CA LEU A 154 26.18 10.40 3.74
C LEU A 154 25.80 11.74 4.38
N ARG A 155 26.32 12.84 3.85
CA ARG A 155 25.92 14.19 4.29
C ARG A 155 24.46 14.48 3.87
N ALA A 156 24.01 14.01 2.70
CA ALA A 156 22.62 14.13 2.30
C ALA A 156 21.68 13.40 3.29
N VAL A 157 22.06 12.18 3.70
CA VAL A 157 21.32 11.41 4.73
C VAL A 157 21.33 12.17 6.08
N ASP A 158 22.45 12.74 6.49
CA ASP A 158 22.55 13.51 7.74
C ASP A 158 21.69 14.78 7.69
N ASN A 159 21.71 15.51 6.58
CA ASN A 159 20.84 16.68 6.38
C ASN A 159 19.34 16.33 6.43
N ALA A 160 18.95 15.13 5.95
CA ALA A 160 17.59 14.65 6.09
C ALA A 160 17.23 14.30 7.53
N LEU A 161 18.15 13.65 8.26
CA LEU A 161 17.97 13.32 9.68
C LEU A 161 17.90 14.55 10.57
N GLU A 162 18.65 15.61 10.29
CA GLU A 162 18.59 16.91 10.98
C GLU A 162 17.17 17.52 10.88
N GLN A 163 16.42 17.21 9.81
CA GLN A 163 15.00 17.58 9.63
C GLN A 163 14.05 16.59 10.31
N GLY A 164 14.58 15.53 10.90
CA GLY A 164 13.80 14.44 11.51
C GLY A 164 13.17 13.50 10.49
N ALA A 165 13.75 13.33 9.31
CA ALA A 165 13.22 12.46 8.28
C ALA A 165 13.20 10.97 8.70
N PHE A 166 12.26 10.21 8.14
CA PHE A 166 12.32 8.76 8.09
C PHE A 166 13.13 8.35 6.87
N ILE A 167 14.17 7.55 7.07
CA ILE A 167 15.09 7.11 6.02
C ILE A 167 14.80 5.68 5.63
N MET A 168 14.60 5.45 4.33
CA MET A 168 14.28 4.15 3.75
C MET A 168 15.32 3.76 2.69
N TRP A 169 15.89 2.55 2.80
CA TRP A 169 16.72 1.98 1.74
C TRP A 169 15.82 1.39 0.65
N ASN A 170 15.94 1.92 -0.58
CA ASN A 170 15.09 1.59 -1.70
C ASN A 170 15.57 0.34 -2.45
N HIS A 171 14.65 -0.40 -3.05
CA HIS A 171 14.82 -1.50 -4.03
C HIS A 171 16.23 -2.15 -3.98
N PRO A 172 16.56 -2.87 -2.89
CA PRO A 172 17.93 -3.37 -2.64
C PRO A 172 18.47 -4.30 -3.72
N GLY A 173 17.61 -4.91 -4.55
CA GLY A 173 17.97 -5.77 -5.66
C GLY A 173 18.48 -5.03 -6.90
N TRP A 174 18.07 -3.78 -7.10
CA TRP A 174 18.43 -3.01 -8.30
C TRP A 174 19.87 -2.48 -8.22
N PRO A 175 20.65 -2.38 -9.34
CA PRO A 175 20.31 -2.78 -10.72
C PRO A 175 20.74 -4.20 -11.09
N ASN A 176 21.24 -5.02 -10.20
CA ASN A 176 21.93 -6.27 -10.51
C ASN A 176 21.36 -7.50 -9.79
N ASP A 177 20.06 -7.49 -9.46
CA ASP A 177 19.29 -8.60 -8.88
C ASP A 177 19.88 -9.19 -7.57
N THR A 178 20.70 -8.40 -6.85
CA THR A 178 21.31 -8.83 -5.59
C THR A 178 21.02 -7.85 -4.48
N SER A 179 20.25 -8.26 -3.48
CA SER A 179 19.99 -7.48 -2.27
C SER A 179 21.17 -7.57 -1.30
N THR A 180 22.33 -7.06 -1.72
CA THR A 180 23.56 -7.15 -0.93
C THR A 180 23.59 -6.08 0.16
N LEU A 181 23.70 -6.51 1.40
CA LEU A 181 23.90 -5.60 2.54
C LEU A 181 25.38 -5.23 2.64
N TYR A 182 25.75 -4.09 2.06
CA TYR A 182 27.11 -3.56 2.09
C TYR A 182 27.48 -2.97 3.46
N ASN A 183 28.77 -2.74 3.71
CA ASN A 183 29.22 -2.18 4.99
C ASN A 183 28.61 -0.81 5.27
N VAL A 184 28.46 0.03 4.26
CA VAL A 184 27.81 1.35 4.42
C VAL A 184 26.38 1.22 4.99
N HIS A 185 25.60 0.23 4.54
CA HIS A 185 24.25 -0.02 5.08
C HIS A 185 24.32 -0.50 6.53
N LYS A 186 25.28 -1.44 6.84
CA LYS A 186 25.47 -1.93 8.22
C LYS A 186 25.84 -0.80 9.17
N ASP A 187 26.69 0.13 8.73
CA ASP A 187 27.11 1.28 9.52
C ASP A 187 25.95 2.24 9.73
N LEU A 188 25.17 2.55 8.71
CA LEU A 188 23.98 3.38 8.81
C LEU A 188 22.90 2.76 9.71
N ILE A 189 22.66 1.44 9.61
CA ILE A 189 21.73 0.71 10.48
C ILE A 189 22.23 0.74 11.93
N LYS A 190 23.51 0.45 12.18
CA LYS A 190 24.13 0.50 13.52
C LYS A 190 24.01 1.89 14.16
N GLN A 191 24.13 2.94 13.35
CA GLN A 191 23.98 4.34 13.77
C GLN A 191 22.51 4.77 13.86
N LYS A 192 21.54 3.86 13.58
CA LYS A 192 20.10 4.14 13.53
C LYS A 192 19.73 5.24 12.52
N LYS A 193 20.47 5.33 11.43
CA LYS A 193 20.25 6.27 10.33
C LYS A 193 19.38 5.71 9.22
N ILE A 194 19.17 4.39 9.14
CA ILE A 194 18.17 3.73 8.28
C ILE A 194 17.08 3.19 9.19
N HIS A 195 15.83 3.50 8.88
CA HIS A 195 14.64 3.16 9.65
C HIS A 195 13.83 2.04 9.00
N GLY A 196 13.87 1.94 7.68
CA GLY A 196 13.11 0.94 6.91
C GLY A 196 13.83 0.50 5.64
N ILE A 197 13.34 -0.59 5.04
CA ILE A 197 13.83 -1.13 3.76
C ILE A 197 12.63 -1.41 2.87
N GLU A 198 12.73 -1.10 1.59
CA GLU A 198 11.78 -1.60 0.60
C GLU A 198 11.97 -3.11 0.42
N VAL A 199 11.01 -3.86 0.92
CA VAL A 199 10.93 -5.32 0.73
C VAL A 199 10.16 -5.68 -0.54
N VAL A 200 9.41 -4.71 -1.07
CA VAL A 200 8.71 -4.75 -2.37
C VAL A 200 8.86 -3.39 -3.04
N ASN A 201 9.19 -3.41 -4.34
CA ASN A 201 9.22 -2.22 -5.18
C ASN A 201 8.60 -2.56 -6.54
N GLY A 202 7.55 -1.83 -6.93
CA GLY A 202 6.88 -2.06 -8.20
C GLY A 202 6.35 -3.48 -8.36
N PHE A 203 7.00 -4.26 -9.22
CA PHE A 203 6.68 -5.66 -9.51
C PHE A 203 7.65 -6.66 -8.87
N GLU A 204 8.60 -6.20 -8.07
CA GLU A 204 9.65 -7.01 -7.47
C GLU A 204 9.51 -7.09 -5.96
N TYR A 205 9.89 -8.22 -5.39
CA TYR A 205 10.06 -8.36 -3.95
C TYR A 205 11.41 -9.00 -3.62
N TYR A 206 11.95 -8.64 -2.45
CA TYR A 206 13.31 -8.92 -2.06
C TYR A 206 13.38 -9.81 -0.80
N PRO A 207 13.34 -11.15 -0.93
CA PRO A 207 13.28 -12.06 0.24
C PRO A 207 14.39 -11.82 1.27
N LYS A 208 15.61 -11.51 0.83
CA LYS A 208 16.70 -11.17 1.76
C LYS A 208 16.42 -9.93 2.60
N ALA A 209 15.71 -8.95 2.04
CA ALA A 209 15.33 -7.73 2.76
C ALA A 209 14.34 -8.02 3.90
N PHE A 210 13.47 -9.06 3.76
CA PHE A 210 12.60 -9.50 4.85
C PHE A 210 13.43 -9.95 6.07
N ASN A 211 14.51 -10.70 5.82
CA ASN A 211 15.41 -11.16 6.88
C ASN A 211 16.13 -9.98 7.53
N TYR A 212 16.60 -8.99 6.76
CA TYR A 212 17.21 -7.78 7.29
C TYR A 212 16.25 -6.97 8.16
N CYS A 213 14.99 -6.79 7.73
CA CYS A 213 13.99 -6.12 8.54
C CYS A 213 13.81 -6.79 9.90
N LYS A 214 13.70 -8.13 9.93
CA LYS A 214 13.56 -8.89 11.17
C LYS A 214 14.82 -8.82 12.03
N GLU A 215 16.01 -9.01 11.43
CA GLU A 215 17.30 -9.06 12.13
C GLU A 215 17.63 -7.73 12.79
N TYR A 216 17.41 -6.62 12.08
CA TYR A 216 17.80 -5.28 12.55
C TYR A 216 16.63 -4.46 13.12
N GLY A 217 15.43 -5.01 13.15
CA GLY A 217 14.24 -4.32 13.65
C GLY A 217 13.80 -3.15 12.77
N LEU A 218 14.00 -3.25 11.45
CA LEU A 218 13.67 -2.21 10.49
C LEU A 218 12.21 -2.33 10.01
N THR A 219 11.64 -1.19 9.62
CA THR A 219 10.27 -1.12 9.10
C THR A 219 10.19 -1.75 7.71
N TYR A 220 9.22 -2.63 7.51
CA TYR A 220 8.92 -3.23 6.21
C TYR A 220 8.18 -2.20 5.34
N MET A 221 8.74 -1.86 4.19
CA MET A 221 8.18 -0.90 3.24
C MET A 221 7.90 -1.58 1.90
N GLY A 222 6.78 -1.22 1.27
CA GLY A 222 6.43 -1.68 -0.07
C GLY A 222 5.77 -0.56 -0.83
N ASN A 223 6.35 -0.16 -1.95
CA ASN A 223 5.95 1.01 -2.71
C ASN A 223 5.97 0.71 -4.20
N THR A 224 5.41 1.63 -4.99
CA THR A 224 5.33 1.41 -6.43
C THR A 224 6.55 1.86 -7.19
N ASP A 225 7.25 2.86 -6.72
CA ASP A 225 8.33 3.52 -7.47
C ASP A 225 7.85 3.92 -8.89
N ILE A 226 6.62 4.43 -8.93
CA ILE A 226 5.94 4.64 -10.19
C ILE A 226 6.43 5.91 -10.89
N HIS A 227 6.89 5.74 -12.13
CA HIS A 227 7.33 6.81 -13.02
C HIS A 227 6.23 7.16 -14.03
N GLY A 228 5.66 6.16 -14.70
CA GLY A 228 4.62 6.32 -15.71
C GLY A 228 3.22 6.55 -15.16
N VAL A 229 2.23 6.53 -16.05
CA VAL A 229 0.80 6.58 -15.71
C VAL A 229 0.38 5.27 -15.07
N TYR A 230 -0.27 5.33 -13.90
CA TYR A 230 -0.59 4.14 -13.10
C TYR A 230 -1.35 3.07 -13.89
N LYS A 231 -2.44 3.43 -14.57
CA LYS A 231 -3.26 2.48 -15.35
C LYS A 231 -2.55 1.91 -16.59
N GLN A 232 -1.48 2.54 -17.06
CA GLN A 232 -0.64 2.00 -18.13
C GLN A 232 0.42 1.04 -17.58
N THR A 233 0.91 1.28 -16.38
CA THR A 233 1.91 0.46 -15.69
C THR A 233 1.26 -0.81 -15.11
N TYR A 234 0.13 -0.65 -14.41
CA TYR A 234 -0.62 -1.74 -13.78
C TYR A 234 -1.91 -2.00 -14.55
N ARG A 235 -1.85 -2.92 -15.52
CA ARG A 235 -2.91 -3.12 -16.54
C ARG A 235 -4.04 -4.03 -16.12
N THR A 236 -3.88 -4.80 -15.04
CA THR A 236 -4.89 -5.77 -14.59
C THR A 236 -5.15 -5.62 -13.10
N ASP A 237 -6.36 -6.00 -12.65
CA ASP A 237 -6.74 -6.02 -11.24
C ASP A 237 -5.87 -6.96 -10.38
N LYS A 238 -5.23 -7.95 -11.04
CA LYS A 238 -4.28 -8.87 -10.39
C LYS A 238 -2.89 -8.27 -10.18
N GLN A 239 -2.60 -7.15 -10.83
CA GLN A 239 -1.33 -6.41 -10.78
C GLN A 239 -1.52 -5.06 -10.08
N SER A 240 -2.36 -4.99 -9.04
CA SER A 240 -2.41 -3.77 -8.23
C SER A 240 -1.02 -3.50 -7.66
N GLY A 241 -0.56 -2.25 -7.79
CA GLY A 241 0.74 -1.83 -7.28
C GLY A 241 0.88 -2.15 -5.81
N SER A 242 2.11 -2.38 -5.39
CA SER A 242 2.45 -2.58 -3.99
C SER A 242 2.04 -1.38 -3.14
N MET A 243 1.79 -1.60 -1.86
CA MET A 243 1.52 -0.55 -0.90
C MET A 243 2.00 -0.93 0.50
N THR A 244 2.32 0.08 1.28
CA THR A 244 2.57 -0.05 2.72
C THR A 244 1.28 0.23 3.48
N ILE A 245 0.79 -0.74 4.24
CA ILE A 245 -0.32 -0.58 5.18
C ILE A 245 0.27 -0.13 6.51
N VAL A 246 -0.11 1.04 7.00
CA VAL A 246 0.43 1.64 8.23
C VAL A 246 -0.64 1.65 9.32
N PHE A 247 -0.28 1.27 10.54
CA PHE A 247 -1.15 1.34 11.72
C PHE A 247 -0.80 2.59 12.54
N ALA A 248 -1.46 3.71 12.23
CA ALA A 248 -1.24 5.00 12.83
C ALA A 248 -2.22 5.28 13.99
N LYS A 249 -1.79 6.01 15.02
CA LYS A 249 -2.68 6.42 16.11
C LYS A 249 -3.76 7.40 15.64
N GLU A 250 -3.42 8.19 14.64
CA GLU A 250 -4.31 9.17 14.02
C GLU A 250 -4.01 9.30 12.51
N ARG A 251 -4.98 9.82 11.75
CA ARG A 251 -4.83 10.07 10.32
C ARG A 251 -4.19 11.47 10.10
N SER A 252 -2.88 11.55 10.35
CA SER A 252 -2.06 12.76 10.17
C SER A 252 -0.66 12.40 9.67
N GLN A 253 0.11 13.37 9.19
CA GLN A 253 1.52 13.15 8.81
C GLN A 253 2.33 12.69 10.02
N GLU A 254 2.11 13.30 11.18
CA GLU A 254 2.77 12.97 12.45
C GLU A 254 2.43 11.55 12.90
N GLY A 255 1.15 11.15 12.80
CA GLY A 255 0.70 9.81 13.13
C GLY A 255 1.31 8.74 12.21
N VAL A 256 1.42 9.03 10.91
CA VAL A 256 2.09 8.15 9.93
C VAL A 256 3.59 8.04 10.24
N LYS A 257 4.27 9.17 10.48
CA LYS A 257 5.70 9.19 10.82
C LYS A 257 5.99 8.40 12.09
N GLU A 258 5.22 8.62 13.15
CA GLU A 258 5.35 7.91 14.42
C GLU A 258 5.13 6.40 14.23
N ALA A 259 4.14 6.01 13.41
CA ALA A 259 3.88 4.61 13.13
C ALA A 259 5.03 3.93 12.36
N LEU A 260 5.58 4.60 11.35
CA LEU A 260 6.73 4.09 10.60
C LEU A 260 7.97 3.95 11.49
N LEU A 261 8.29 4.95 12.31
CA LEU A 261 9.42 4.88 13.26
C LEU A 261 9.22 3.78 14.32
N ALA A 262 7.98 3.43 14.64
CA ALA A 262 7.63 2.34 15.55
C ALA A 262 7.52 0.96 14.87
N GLY A 263 7.79 0.86 13.56
CA GLY A 263 7.74 -0.39 12.79
C GLY A 263 6.33 -0.95 12.60
N ARG A 264 5.28 -0.11 12.70
CA ARG A 264 3.88 -0.53 12.57
C ARG A 264 3.42 -0.50 11.11
N SER A 265 3.94 -1.43 10.32
CA SER A 265 3.60 -1.59 8.91
C SER A 265 3.40 -3.04 8.51
N VAL A 266 2.63 -3.24 7.45
CA VAL A 266 2.52 -4.48 6.67
C VAL A 266 2.53 -4.08 5.20
N VAL A 267 3.32 -4.76 4.40
CA VAL A 267 3.36 -4.58 2.94
C VAL A 267 2.32 -5.48 2.29
N LYS A 268 1.54 -4.93 1.37
CA LYS A 268 0.65 -5.68 0.48
C LYS A 268 1.22 -5.68 -0.94
N PHE A 269 1.37 -6.87 -1.52
CA PHE A 269 1.78 -7.09 -2.91
C PHE A 269 0.93 -8.20 -3.52
N GLY A 270 -0.06 -7.84 -4.34
CA GLY A 270 -1.10 -8.78 -4.72
C GLY A 270 -1.81 -9.35 -3.49
N ASP A 271 -1.86 -10.66 -3.36
CA ASP A 271 -2.39 -11.36 -2.18
C ASP A 271 -1.30 -11.68 -1.13
N ILE A 272 -0.05 -11.25 -1.39
CA ILE A 272 1.06 -11.45 -0.45
C ILE A 272 1.06 -10.32 0.58
N LEU A 273 1.21 -10.67 1.85
CA LEU A 273 1.38 -9.77 2.98
C LEU A 273 2.74 -10.01 3.63
N ILE A 274 3.51 -8.94 3.85
CA ILE A 274 4.86 -9.04 4.40
C ILE A 274 4.99 -8.10 5.60
N GLY A 275 5.48 -8.59 6.73
CA GLY A 275 5.63 -7.74 7.91
C GLY A 275 6.08 -8.52 9.15
N SER A 276 6.22 -7.83 10.27
CA SER A 276 6.48 -8.50 11.54
C SER A 276 5.31 -9.40 11.95
N GLU A 277 5.60 -10.49 12.65
CA GLU A 277 4.58 -11.43 13.14
C GLU A 277 3.46 -10.70 13.91
N LYS A 278 3.85 -9.76 14.78
CA LYS A 278 2.91 -8.94 15.56
C LYS A 278 1.95 -8.16 14.65
N ASN A 279 2.47 -7.49 13.64
CA ASN A 279 1.66 -6.64 12.75
C ASN A 279 0.76 -7.49 11.85
N LEU A 280 1.28 -8.60 11.30
CA LEU A 280 0.49 -9.54 10.51
C LEU A 280 -0.63 -10.17 11.33
N LEU A 281 -0.36 -10.59 12.56
CA LEU A 281 -1.37 -11.13 13.46
C LEU A 281 -2.46 -10.09 13.77
N SER A 282 -2.07 -8.85 14.05
CA SER A 282 -3.01 -7.76 14.32
C SER A 282 -3.91 -7.48 13.10
N LEU A 283 -3.33 -7.46 11.89
CA LEU A 283 -4.08 -7.28 10.64
C LEU A 283 -5.07 -8.44 10.42
N VAL A 284 -4.62 -9.69 10.54
CA VAL A 284 -5.49 -10.86 10.37
C VAL A 284 -6.64 -10.84 11.38
N LYS A 285 -6.38 -10.51 12.65
CA LYS A 285 -7.41 -10.40 13.69
C LYS A 285 -8.41 -9.27 13.40
N ALA A 286 -7.99 -8.16 12.82
CA ALA A 286 -8.89 -7.09 12.40
C ALA A 286 -9.78 -7.51 11.23
N CYS A 287 -9.20 -8.23 10.25
CA CYS A 287 -9.90 -8.65 9.04
C CYS A 287 -10.85 -9.83 9.25
N LEU A 288 -10.44 -10.82 10.08
CA LEU A 288 -11.18 -12.06 10.27
C LEU A 288 -11.91 -12.09 11.62
N SER A 289 -13.20 -12.35 11.60
CA SER A 289 -13.95 -12.73 12.82
C SER A 289 -14.41 -14.18 12.69
N TYR A 290 -14.55 -14.86 13.83
CA TYR A 290 -14.98 -16.25 13.86
C TYR A 290 -16.06 -16.46 14.94
N GLU A 291 -16.91 -17.45 14.68
CA GLU A 291 -17.97 -17.89 15.56
C GLU A 291 -17.97 -19.42 15.60
N VAL A 292 -17.84 -20.01 16.80
CA VAL A 292 -17.92 -21.46 16.97
C VAL A 292 -19.40 -21.86 16.95
N LYS A 293 -19.81 -22.62 15.95
CA LYS A 293 -21.20 -23.06 15.75
C LYS A 293 -21.51 -24.35 16.51
N GLU A 294 -20.59 -25.29 16.50
CA GLU A 294 -20.75 -26.61 17.10
C GLU A 294 -19.40 -27.17 17.57
N VAL A 295 -19.39 -27.89 18.66
CA VAL A 295 -18.22 -28.64 19.15
C VAL A 295 -18.63 -30.08 19.40
N LYS A 296 -17.89 -31.04 18.80
CA LYS A 296 -18.07 -32.48 19.04
C LYS A 296 -16.70 -33.12 19.32
N GLY A 297 -16.45 -33.45 20.58
CA GLY A 297 -15.14 -33.96 21.01
C GLY A 297 -14.03 -32.97 20.73
N ASN A 298 -13.02 -33.36 19.93
CA ASN A 298 -11.91 -32.52 19.50
C ASN A 298 -12.18 -31.78 18.17
N GLN A 299 -13.40 -31.79 17.64
CA GLN A 299 -13.77 -31.11 16.40
C GLN A 299 -14.72 -29.97 16.67
N ALA A 300 -14.55 -28.89 15.90
CA ALA A 300 -15.45 -27.74 15.90
C ALA A 300 -15.84 -27.36 14.48
N LEU A 301 -17.08 -26.91 14.32
CA LEU A 301 -17.52 -26.16 13.13
C LEU A 301 -17.41 -24.69 13.43
N VAL A 302 -16.57 -24.01 12.68
CA VAL A 302 -16.27 -22.57 12.87
C VAL A 302 -16.72 -21.82 11.63
N LYS A 303 -17.54 -20.79 11.84
CA LYS A 303 -17.88 -19.80 10.84
C LYS A 303 -16.85 -18.68 10.87
N VAL A 304 -16.14 -18.47 9.77
CA VAL A 304 -15.15 -17.41 9.61
C VAL A 304 -15.68 -16.37 8.64
N THR A 305 -15.69 -15.10 9.03
CA THR A 305 -16.11 -13.97 8.20
C THR A 305 -14.92 -13.05 7.95
N ASN A 306 -14.57 -12.87 6.70
CA ASN A 306 -13.59 -11.87 6.26
C ASN A 306 -14.30 -10.54 6.01
N LYS A 307 -13.98 -9.54 6.83
CA LYS A 307 -14.56 -8.19 6.76
C LYS A 307 -13.78 -7.23 5.87
N SER A 308 -12.64 -7.71 5.29
CA SER A 308 -11.77 -6.93 4.42
C SER A 308 -11.92 -7.36 2.97
N THR A 309 -11.32 -6.58 2.06
CA THR A 309 -11.17 -6.99 0.65
C THR A 309 -9.92 -7.85 0.40
N LEU A 310 -9.10 -8.12 1.43
CA LEU A 310 -7.91 -8.96 1.31
C LEU A 310 -8.32 -10.43 1.19
N ASN A 311 -7.60 -11.19 0.37
CA ASN A 311 -7.68 -12.64 0.35
C ASN A 311 -6.67 -13.25 1.31
N PHE A 312 -7.04 -14.33 2.00
CA PHE A 312 -6.14 -15.07 2.88
C PHE A 312 -6.05 -16.52 2.43
N GLU A 313 -4.90 -16.91 1.91
CA GLU A 313 -4.61 -18.31 1.63
C GLU A 313 -4.15 -19.00 2.91
N ILE A 314 -4.79 -20.10 3.23
CA ILE A 314 -4.53 -20.87 4.45
C ILE A 314 -4.19 -22.32 4.14
N LEU A 315 -3.40 -22.92 5.03
CA LEU A 315 -3.16 -24.36 5.09
C LEU A 315 -3.63 -24.85 6.48
N LEU A 316 -4.61 -25.72 6.50
CA LEU A 316 -5.17 -26.34 7.69
C LEU A 316 -5.16 -27.86 7.52
N ASP A 317 -4.49 -28.59 8.41
CA ASP A 317 -4.37 -30.06 8.33
C ASP A 317 -3.96 -30.55 6.91
N ASN A 318 -2.93 -29.90 6.33
CA ASN A 318 -2.42 -30.12 4.96
C ASN A 318 -3.44 -29.88 3.84
N LYS A 319 -4.56 -29.24 4.12
CA LYS A 319 -5.56 -28.82 3.12
C LYS A 319 -5.44 -27.33 2.87
N ALA A 320 -5.17 -26.98 1.63
CA ALA A 320 -5.14 -25.58 1.20
C ALA A 320 -6.56 -25.06 0.99
N GLY A 321 -6.78 -23.80 1.33
CA GLY A 321 -8.02 -23.08 1.09
C GLY A 321 -7.80 -21.57 1.02
N THR A 322 -8.78 -20.86 0.51
CA THR A 322 -8.74 -19.39 0.44
C THR A 322 -9.97 -18.81 1.12
N ILE A 323 -9.74 -17.88 2.05
CA ILE A 323 -10.80 -17.04 2.62
C ILE A 323 -10.84 -15.76 1.80
N LEU A 324 -11.78 -15.68 0.88
CA LEU A 324 -11.92 -14.54 -0.03
C LEU A 324 -12.33 -13.27 0.73
N GLY A 325 -11.97 -12.12 0.19
CA GLY A 325 -12.41 -10.82 0.70
C GLY A 325 -13.95 -10.71 0.72
N ASN A 326 -14.49 -10.09 1.76
CA ASN A 326 -15.93 -9.92 1.98
C ASN A 326 -16.75 -11.25 1.99
N ALA A 327 -16.10 -12.37 2.26
CA ALA A 327 -16.74 -13.69 2.26
C ALA A 327 -16.92 -14.24 3.68
N THR A 328 -17.88 -15.16 3.80
CA THR A 328 -18.08 -15.98 4.99
C THR A 328 -17.98 -17.45 4.59
N VAL A 329 -17.20 -18.22 5.35
CA VAL A 329 -17.02 -19.66 5.13
C VAL A 329 -17.24 -20.43 6.43
N GLU A 330 -17.69 -21.67 6.33
CA GLU A 330 -17.73 -22.60 7.46
C GLU A 330 -16.64 -23.65 7.29
N ILE A 331 -15.82 -23.79 8.31
CA ILE A 331 -14.65 -24.66 8.30
C ILE A 331 -14.74 -25.65 9.46
N LYS A 332 -14.57 -26.93 9.19
CA LYS A 332 -14.38 -27.95 10.25
C LYS A 332 -12.91 -27.96 10.64
N VAL A 333 -12.63 -27.78 11.92
CA VAL A 333 -11.29 -27.72 12.49
C VAL A 333 -11.18 -28.69 13.67
N ARG A 334 -10.00 -29.17 13.93
CA ARG A 334 -9.69 -29.78 15.25
C ARG A 334 -9.22 -28.67 16.18
N LEU A 335 -9.51 -28.83 17.47
CA LEU A 335 -9.18 -27.79 18.46
C LEU A 335 -7.67 -27.67 18.74
N ASP A 336 -6.89 -28.68 18.35
CA ASP A 336 -5.43 -28.75 18.43
C ASP A 336 -4.74 -28.39 17.10
N ASP A 337 -5.50 -28.03 16.05
CA ASP A 337 -4.94 -27.63 14.75
C ASP A 337 -4.26 -26.25 14.80
N LYS A 338 -3.35 -26.06 13.83
CA LYS A 338 -2.73 -24.78 13.52
C LYS A 338 -3.12 -24.35 12.12
N VAL A 339 -3.49 -23.09 11.98
CA VAL A 339 -3.74 -22.47 10.67
C VAL A 339 -2.47 -21.73 10.24
N LYS A 340 -1.90 -22.13 9.11
CA LYS A 340 -0.78 -21.43 8.48
C LYS A 340 -1.34 -20.52 7.37
N PHE A 341 -1.04 -19.25 7.43
CA PHE A 341 -1.36 -18.28 6.38
C PHE A 341 -0.23 -18.30 5.35
N THR A 342 -0.45 -18.92 4.19
CA THR A 342 0.61 -19.26 3.25
C THR A 342 1.16 -18.07 2.47
N THR A 343 0.36 -17.01 2.30
CA THR A 343 0.76 -15.76 1.64
C THR A 343 1.25 -14.68 2.61
N THR A 344 1.40 -14.97 3.91
CA THR A 344 1.97 -14.03 4.88
C THR A 344 3.44 -14.31 5.14
N HIS A 345 4.31 -13.35 4.89
CA HIS A 345 5.76 -13.50 5.03
C HIS A 345 6.28 -12.69 6.23
N ILE A 346 6.87 -13.36 7.20
CA ILE A 346 7.61 -12.75 8.31
C ILE A 346 9.10 -12.67 7.93
N THR A 347 9.59 -13.73 7.31
CA THR A 347 10.92 -13.83 6.68
C THR A 347 10.76 -14.54 5.36
N ASP A 348 11.86 -14.79 4.64
CA ASP A 348 11.84 -15.59 3.43
C ASP A 348 11.17 -16.97 3.66
N ASP A 349 11.50 -17.63 4.77
CA ASP A 349 11.03 -18.99 5.08
C ASP A 349 9.86 -19.07 6.06
N SER A 350 9.60 -18.02 6.85
CA SER A 350 8.58 -18.09 7.89
C SER A 350 7.28 -17.38 7.51
N ARG A 351 6.18 -18.02 7.92
CA ARG A 351 4.79 -17.57 7.67
C ARG A 351 4.05 -17.42 8.99
N LEU A 352 2.99 -16.62 9.00
CA LEU A 352 2.11 -16.51 10.16
C LEU A 352 1.40 -17.86 10.40
N VAL A 353 1.47 -18.33 11.64
CA VAL A 353 0.76 -19.53 12.11
C VAL A 353 -0.05 -19.15 13.35
N ILE A 354 -1.33 -19.51 13.37
CA ILE A 354 -2.24 -19.27 14.49
C ILE A 354 -2.74 -20.60 15.04
N ASP A 355 -2.60 -20.82 16.35
CA ASP A 355 -3.19 -21.97 17.03
C ASP A 355 -4.71 -21.75 17.18
N ILE A 356 -5.52 -22.72 16.73
CA ILE A 356 -6.98 -22.67 16.88
C ILE A 356 -7.39 -22.53 18.35
N ALA A 357 -6.69 -23.21 19.26
CA ALA A 357 -6.95 -23.10 20.69
C ALA A 357 -6.78 -21.67 21.24
N SER A 358 -5.94 -20.83 20.62
CA SER A 358 -5.71 -19.44 21.04
C SER A 358 -6.81 -18.47 20.58
N LEU A 359 -7.78 -18.97 19.79
CA LEU A 359 -8.92 -18.20 19.29
C LEU A 359 -10.17 -18.37 20.19
N ARG A 360 -10.07 -19.05 21.34
CA ARG A 360 -11.17 -19.26 22.31
C ARG A 360 -11.38 -18.11 23.25
#